data_7d60f259ec6b3ff1844efe804b06313a
#
_entry.id   7d60f259ec6b3ff1844efe804b06313a
#
_cell.length_a   1.000
_cell.length_b   1.000
_cell.length_c   1.000
_cell.angle_alpha   90.00
_cell.angle_beta   90.00
_cell.angle_gamma   90.00
#
_symmetry.space_group_name_H-M   'P 1'
#
loop_
_entity.id
_entity.type
_entity.pdbx_description
1 polymer ?
#
loop_
_entity_poly.entity_id
_entity_poly.type
_entity_poly.pdbx_seq_one_letter_code
_entity_poly.pdbx_strand_id
1 'polypeptide(L)'
;MLLTSFLTIPLGIIVIVLFVIVIALCVIVAIIARQLQNISRKYYALTSGRKAKDLEEVMLTRFEEMDKVKARMKRYHRDHKTFKGHLDSCYNKMGLVKYDAFDSMAGELSFSLALLNADNSGFVLTSMHSKQGCYTYAKEIIKGESYIALSNEEKDAIKKAKTIDEEIEALKNEPDDEDLM
;
A
#
# COMPACT_ATOMS: atom_id res chain seq x y z
N MET A 1 -1.53 -44.45 70.23
CA MET A 1 -0.35 -43.74 70.66
C MET A 1 -0.05 -42.48 69.83
N LEU A 2 -0.80 -42.19 68.78
CA LEU A 2 -0.61 -40.97 67.95
C LEU A 2 -1.55 -39.82 68.31
N LEU A 3 -2.63 -40.09 69.10
CA LEU A 3 -3.62 -39.05 69.46
C LEU A 3 -3.22 -38.24 70.72
N THR A 4 -2.27 -38.74 71.50
CA THR A 4 -1.86 -38.06 72.76
C THR A 4 -0.69 -37.03 72.52
N SER A 5 0.00 -37.14 71.38
CA SER A 5 1.05 -36.18 71.01
C SER A 5 0.49 -34.84 70.53
N PHE A 6 -0.78 -34.77 70.13
CA PHE A 6 -1.42 -33.55 69.68
C PHE A 6 -1.90 -32.65 70.85
N LEU A 7 -1.96 -33.19 72.07
CA LEU A 7 -2.52 -32.48 73.23
C LEU A 7 -1.47 -31.69 74.04
N THR A 8 -0.19 -31.80 73.69
CA THR A 8 0.90 -31.11 74.40
C THR A 8 1.47 -29.93 73.61
N ILE A 9 0.86 -29.49 72.52
CA ILE A 9 1.22 -28.25 71.89
C ILE A 9 0.83 -27.11 72.82
N PRO A 10 1.80 -26.30 73.34
CA PRO A 10 1.45 -25.23 74.28
C PRO A 10 0.47 -24.29 73.60
N LEU A 11 -0.62 -24.00 74.29
CA LEU A 11 -1.72 -23.12 73.83
C LEU A 11 -1.23 -21.84 73.10
N GLY A 12 -0.03 -21.35 73.51
CA GLY A 12 0.63 -20.21 72.88
C GLY A 12 1.01 -20.42 71.39
N ILE A 13 1.43 -21.66 71.00
CA ILE A 13 1.81 -21.96 69.63
C ILE A 13 0.54 -21.94 68.72
N ILE A 14 -0.58 -22.46 69.19
CA ILE A 14 -1.86 -22.46 68.48
C ILE A 14 -2.29 -21.02 68.21
N VAL A 15 -2.18 -20.14 69.21
CA VAL A 15 -2.56 -18.74 69.10
C VAL A 15 -1.65 -18.01 68.09
N ILE A 16 -0.35 -18.30 68.09
CA ILE A 16 0.59 -17.71 67.14
C ILE A 16 0.28 -18.16 65.71
N VAL A 17 0.02 -19.43 65.49
CA VAL A 17 -0.33 -19.97 64.14
C VAL A 17 -1.63 -19.36 63.67
N LEU A 18 -2.65 -19.23 64.55
CA LEU A 18 -3.90 -18.60 64.20
C LEU A 18 -3.71 -17.12 63.77
N PHE A 19 -2.84 -16.43 64.52
CA PHE A 19 -2.54 -14.99 64.25
C PHE A 19 -1.84 -14.83 62.90
N VAL A 20 -0.92 -15.72 62.53
CA VAL A 20 -0.23 -15.74 61.24
C VAL A 20 -1.23 -16.00 60.09
N ILE A 21 -2.18 -16.93 60.30
CA ILE A 21 -3.21 -17.23 59.28
C ILE A 21 -4.10 -16.01 59.05
N VAL A 22 -4.49 -15.30 60.13
CA VAL A 22 -5.32 -14.09 60.00
C VAL A 22 -4.59 -12.99 59.27
N ILE A 23 -3.31 -12.80 59.55
CA ILE A 23 -2.48 -11.80 58.80
C ILE A 23 -2.39 -12.19 57.33
N ALA A 24 -2.14 -13.46 57.00
CA ALA A 24 -2.07 -13.93 55.62
C ALA A 24 -3.40 -13.69 54.86
N LEU A 25 -4.53 -13.98 55.53
CA LEU A 25 -5.85 -13.68 54.95
C LEU A 25 -6.09 -12.19 54.72
N CYS A 26 -5.70 -11.33 55.66
CA CYS A 26 -5.79 -9.88 55.51
C CYS A 26 -4.96 -9.38 54.31
N VAL A 27 -3.75 -9.92 54.10
CA VAL A 27 -2.91 -9.57 52.94
C VAL A 27 -3.56 -10.01 51.62
N ILE A 28 -4.10 -11.20 51.59
CA ILE A 28 -4.78 -11.72 50.39
C ILE A 28 -6.00 -10.85 50.04
N VAL A 29 -6.83 -10.50 51.03
CA VAL A 29 -7.99 -9.63 50.82
C VAL A 29 -7.55 -8.24 50.33
N ALA A 30 -6.46 -7.69 50.88
CA ALA A 30 -5.93 -6.39 50.46
C ALA A 30 -5.44 -6.43 49.00
N ILE A 31 -4.81 -7.52 48.54
CA ILE A 31 -4.36 -7.71 47.17
C ILE A 31 -5.57 -7.81 46.22
N ILE A 32 -6.58 -8.60 46.56
CA ILE A 32 -7.79 -8.75 45.77
C ILE A 32 -8.53 -7.40 45.67
N ALA A 33 -8.65 -6.68 46.76
CA ALA A 33 -9.29 -5.34 46.77
C ALA A 33 -8.56 -4.35 45.85
N ARG A 34 -7.22 -4.35 45.86
CA ARG A 34 -6.41 -3.53 44.94
C ARG A 34 -6.59 -3.93 43.46
N GLN A 35 -6.64 -5.21 43.18
CA GLN A 35 -6.89 -5.69 41.79
C GLN A 35 -8.28 -5.29 41.30
N LEU A 36 -9.30 -5.42 42.19
CA LEU A 36 -10.68 -5.04 41.89
C LEU A 36 -10.79 -3.53 41.59
N GLN A 37 -10.10 -2.70 42.40
CA GLN A 37 -10.06 -1.25 42.16
C GLN A 37 -9.37 -0.88 40.84
N ASN A 38 -8.32 -1.58 40.46
CA ASN A 38 -7.65 -1.34 39.18
C ASN A 38 -8.53 -1.73 37.98
N ILE A 39 -9.26 -2.84 38.08
CA ILE A 39 -10.22 -3.28 37.05
C ILE A 39 -11.39 -2.29 36.99
N SER A 40 -11.93 -1.92 38.16
CA SER A 40 -13.01 -0.94 38.26
C SER A 40 -12.62 0.43 37.68
N ARG A 41 -11.39 0.92 37.93
CA ARG A 41 -10.89 2.15 37.31
C ARG A 41 -10.79 2.08 35.81
N LYS A 42 -10.29 0.98 35.24
CA LYS A 42 -10.27 0.75 33.79
C LYS A 42 -11.68 0.64 33.20
N TYR A 43 -12.58 -0.03 33.89
CA TYR A 43 -13.99 -0.13 33.49
C TYR A 43 -14.70 1.23 33.57
N TYR A 44 -14.45 1.99 34.64
CA TYR A 44 -14.98 3.35 34.79
C TYR A 44 -14.39 4.33 33.76
N ALA A 45 -13.13 4.21 33.40
CA ALA A 45 -12.52 5.03 32.35
C ALA A 45 -13.13 4.72 30.96
N LEU A 46 -13.57 3.48 30.74
CA LEU A 46 -14.30 3.09 29.53
C LEU A 46 -15.81 3.42 29.58
N THR A 47 -16.40 3.47 30.79
CA THR A 47 -17.86 3.63 30.97
C THR A 47 -18.23 5.02 31.49
N SER A 48 -17.30 5.80 32.07
CA SER A 48 -17.54 7.16 32.57
C SER A 48 -17.51 8.25 31.49
N GLY A 49 -17.31 7.84 30.21
CA GLY A 49 -17.75 8.62 29.07
C GLY A 49 -19.23 8.40 28.84
N ARG A 50 -20.10 9.05 29.63
CA ARG A 50 -21.53 9.23 29.34
C ARG A 50 -22.41 7.96 29.28
N LYS A 51 -23.61 8.09 29.86
CA LYS A 51 -24.73 7.13 29.96
C LYS A 51 -24.86 6.22 28.72
N ALA A 52 -25.32 4.99 28.91
CA ALA A 52 -25.54 3.99 27.86
C ALA A 52 -26.27 4.53 26.59
N LYS A 53 -27.09 5.57 26.74
CA LYS A 53 -27.72 6.32 25.66
C LYS A 53 -26.72 7.06 24.76
N ASP A 54 -25.61 7.56 25.33
CA ASP A 54 -24.56 8.25 24.56
C ASP A 54 -23.69 7.26 23.76
N LEU A 55 -23.56 6.00 24.23
CA LEU A 55 -22.80 4.99 23.49
C LEU A 55 -23.52 4.56 22.21
N GLU A 56 -24.84 4.42 22.28
CA GLU A 56 -25.66 4.11 21.11
C GLU A 56 -25.61 5.24 20.07
N GLU A 57 -25.73 6.48 20.51
CA GLU A 57 -25.65 7.66 19.63
C GLU A 57 -24.25 7.81 19.01
N VAL A 58 -23.18 7.58 19.78
CA VAL A 58 -21.81 7.57 19.28
C VAL A 58 -21.59 6.44 18.28
N MET A 59 -22.11 5.24 18.56
CA MET A 59 -22.03 4.11 17.62
C MET A 59 -22.77 4.40 16.32
N LEU A 60 -24.00 4.92 16.40
CA LEU A 60 -24.77 5.31 15.21
C LEU A 60 -24.04 6.36 14.38
N THR A 61 -23.48 7.39 15.03
CA THR A 61 -22.66 8.40 14.34
C THR A 61 -21.44 7.79 13.66
N ARG A 62 -20.76 6.83 14.30
CA ARG A 62 -19.61 6.14 13.69
C ARG A 62 -20.02 5.26 12.50
N PHE A 63 -21.18 4.61 12.58
CA PHE A 63 -21.71 3.86 11.44
C PHE A 63 -22.05 4.77 10.27
N GLU A 64 -22.66 5.92 10.51
CA GLU A 64 -22.91 6.91 9.46
C GLU A 64 -21.61 7.44 8.84
N GLU A 65 -20.59 7.74 9.66
CA GLU A 65 -19.27 8.14 9.17
C GLU A 65 -18.65 7.03 8.31
N MET A 66 -18.75 5.77 8.74
CA MET A 66 -18.24 4.62 8.00
C MET A 66 -18.97 4.43 6.66
N ASP A 67 -20.27 4.65 6.62
CA ASP A 67 -21.04 4.59 5.36
C ASP A 67 -20.66 5.73 4.41
N LYS A 68 -20.40 6.94 4.93
CA LYS A 68 -19.86 8.06 4.15
C LYS A 68 -18.48 7.75 3.59
N VAL A 69 -17.61 7.11 4.38
CA VAL A 69 -16.27 6.67 3.93
C VAL A 69 -16.40 5.60 2.84
N LYS A 70 -17.26 4.60 3.02
CA LYS A 70 -17.52 3.58 2.00
C LYS A 70 -18.07 4.18 0.70
N ALA A 71 -18.96 5.15 0.79
CA ALA A 71 -19.50 5.83 -0.38
C ALA A 71 -18.41 6.64 -1.13
N ARG A 72 -17.53 7.33 -0.39
CA ARG A 72 -16.37 8.03 -0.96
C ARG A 72 -15.39 7.06 -1.63
N MET A 73 -15.10 5.93 -0.97
CA MET A 73 -14.21 4.90 -1.51
C MET A 73 -14.74 4.32 -2.83
N LYS A 74 -16.07 4.02 -2.91
CA LYS A 74 -16.70 3.58 -4.15
C LYS A 74 -16.58 4.63 -5.28
N ARG A 75 -16.75 5.91 -4.95
CA ARG A 75 -16.56 7.01 -5.91
C ARG A 75 -15.11 7.08 -6.37
N TYR A 76 -14.17 7.11 -5.41
CA TYR A 76 -12.74 7.13 -5.70
C TYR A 76 -12.30 5.96 -6.59
N HIS A 77 -12.78 4.74 -6.32
CA HIS A 77 -12.48 3.57 -7.15
C HIS A 77 -13.01 3.73 -8.59
N ARG A 78 -14.19 4.31 -8.76
CA ARG A 78 -14.76 4.59 -10.09
C ARG A 78 -13.94 5.63 -10.85
N ASP A 79 -13.63 6.72 -10.16
CA ASP A 79 -12.85 7.82 -10.74
C ASP A 79 -11.44 7.34 -11.13
N HIS A 80 -10.82 6.52 -10.27
CA HIS A 80 -9.53 5.90 -10.54
C HIS A 80 -9.58 4.97 -11.77
N LYS A 81 -10.64 4.16 -11.91
CA LYS A 81 -10.82 3.30 -13.09
C LYS A 81 -10.97 4.12 -14.37
N THR A 82 -11.74 5.21 -14.33
CA THR A 82 -11.90 6.12 -15.46
C THR A 82 -10.59 6.81 -15.80
N PHE A 83 -9.87 7.31 -14.78
CA PHE A 83 -8.57 7.94 -14.94
C PHE A 83 -7.54 6.99 -15.55
N LYS A 84 -7.49 5.75 -15.07
CA LYS A 84 -6.63 4.72 -15.65
C LYS A 84 -6.96 4.48 -17.13
N GLY A 85 -8.24 4.38 -17.50
CA GLY A 85 -8.65 4.24 -18.89
C GLY A 85 -8.20 5.40 -19.79
N HIS A 86 -8.23 6.63 -19.27
CA HIS A 86 -7.68 7.79 -19.99
C HIS A 86 -6.16 7.72 -20.14
N LEU A 87 -5.44 7.31 -19.09
CA LEU A 87 -3.99 7.12 -19.16
C LEU A 87 -3.58 6.04 -20.15
N ASP A 88 -4.33 4.94 -20.20
CA ASP A 88 -4.06 3.83 -21.12
C ASP A 88 -4.23 4.26 -22.59
N SER A 89 -5.07 5.26 -22.87
CA SER A 89 -5.26 5.83 -24.21
C SER A 89 -4.27 6.94 -24.56
N CYS A 90 -3.56 7.51 -23.61
CA CYS A 90 -2.52 8.52 -23.85
C CYS A 90 -1.25 7.87 -24.39
N TYR A 91 -0.46 8.64 -25.13
CA TYR A 91 0.88 8.21 -25.54
C TYR A 91 1.82 8.29 -24.32
N ASN A 92 2.04 7.17 -23.68
CA ASN A 92 2.84 7.05 -22.46
C ASN A 92 4.19 6.34 -22.68
N LYS A 93 4.42 5.83 -23.87
CA LYS A 93 5.64 5.15 -24.26
C LYS A 93 6.35 5.95 -25.36
N MET A 94 7.64 6.20 -25.19
CA MET A 94 8.43 6.98 -26.13
C MET A 94 9.77 6.28 -26.41
N GLY A 95 10.09 6.11 -27.68
CA GLY A 95 11.40 5.62 -28.12
C GLY A 95 11.99 6.54 -29.17
N LEU A 96 13.19 7.04 -28.91
CA LEU A 96 13.91 7.91 -29.83
C LEU A 96 15.20 7.22 -30.27
N VAL A 97 15.39 7.13 -31.59
CA VAL A 97 16.62 6.67 -32.24
C VAL A 97 17.14 7.79 -33.16
N LYS A 98 18.37 8.19 -32.94
CA LYS A 98 19.08 9.15 -33.80
C LYS A 98 20.07 8.38 -34.70
N TYR A 99 20.21 8.81 -35.90
CA TYR A 99 21.09 8.13 -36.87
C TYR A 99 21.56 9.10 -37.97
N ASP A 100 22.60 8.72 -38.72
CA ASP A 100 23.00 9.40 -39.93
C ASP A 100 22.40 8.66 -41.14
N ALA A 101 21.45 9.32 -41.81
CA ALA A 101 20.74 8.69 -42.95
C ALA A 101 21.55 8.68 -44.23
N PHE A 102 22.60 9.49 -44.34
CA PHE A 102 23.28 9.77 -45.64
C PHE A 102 24.80 9.90 -45.54
N ASP A 103 25.51 9.30 -44.64
CA ASP A 103 26.98 9.23 -44.49
C ASP A 103 27.75 10.54 -44.86
N SER A 104 27.06 11.62 -45.14
CA SER A 104 27.57 12.83 -45.76
C SER A 104 27.48 14.09 -44.89
N MET A 105 26.92 13.96 -43.70
CA MET A 105 26.69 15.05 -42.76
C MET A 105 27.47 14.78 -41.45
N ALA A 106 28.07 15.81 -40.89
CA ALA A 106 28.70 15.69 -39.58
C ALA A 106 27.65 15.62 -38.48
N GLY A 107 27.35 14.41 -38.01
CA GLY A 107 26.47 14.16 -36.87
C GLY A 107 25.16 13.46 -37.21
N GLU A 108 24.55 12.84 -36.19
CA GLU A 108 23.26 12.15 -36.26
C GLU A 108 22.12 13.16 -36.25
N LEU A 109 21.84 13.79 -37.37
CA LEU A 109 20.78 14.80 -37.50
C LEU A 109 19.41 14.19 -37.84
N SER A 110 19.38 12.95 -38.36
CA SER A 110 18.17 12.23 -38.64
C SER A 110 17.67 11.50 -37.36
N PHE A 111 16.38 11.33 -37.25
CA PHE A 111 15.82 10.60 -36.12
C PHE A 111 14.51 9.87 -36.47
N SER A 112 14.21 8.81 -35.70
CA SER A 112 12.91 8.16 -35.66
C SER A 112 12.39 8.20 -34.22
N LEU A 113 11.19 8.75 -34.05
CA LEU A 113 10.52 8.91 -32.76
C LEU A 113 9.24 8.06 -32.76
N ALA A 114 9.18 7.06 -31.91
CA ALA A 114 7.98 6.26 -31.66
C ALA A 114 7.23 6.84 -30.45
N LEU A 115 5.92 7.09 -30.60
CA LEU A 115 5.00 7.44 -29.53
C LEU A 115 3.87 6.44 -29.53
N LEU A 116 3.74 5.67 -28.43
CA LEU A 116 2.78 4.58 -28.30
C LEU A 116 1.99 4.71 -27.01
N ASN A 117 0.76 4.24 -27.02
CA ASN A 117 -0.10 4.11 -25.85
C ASN A 117 0.13 2.77 -25.13
N ALA A 118 -0.66 2.48 -24.07
CA ALA A 118 -0.58 1.23 -23.33
C ALA A 118 -0.77 -0.02 -24.23
N ASP A 119 -1.60 0.06 -25.26
CA ASP A 119 -1.87 -1.04 -26.21
C ASP A 119 -0.81 -1.16 -27.32
N ASN A 120 0.31 -0.45 -27.22
CA ASN A 120 1.33 -0.34 -28.26
C ASN A 120 0.80 0.20 -29.59
N SER A 121 -0.23 1.04 -29.54
CA SER A 121 -0.79 1.73 -30.70
C SER A 121 -0.42 3.21 -30.67
N GLY A 122 -0.16 3.79 -31.84
CA GLY A 122 0.30 5.16 -31.96
C GLY A 122 0.92 5.45 -33.29
N PHE A 123 2.08 6.10 -33.30
CA PHE A 123 2.77 6.42 -34.56
C PHE A 123 4.29 6.52 -34.37
N VAL A 124 5.01 6.35 -35.49
CA VAL A 124 6.42 6.65 -35.60
C VAL A 124 6.57 7.86 -36.49
N LEU A 125 7.23 8.89 -36.00
CA LEU A 125 7.63 10.08 -36.74
C LEU A 125 9.10 9.95 -37.14
N THR A 126 9.38 9.97 -38.42
CA THR A 126 10.74 9.90 -38.94
C THR A 126 11.09 11.20 -39.63
N SER A 127 12.26 11.75 -39.30
CA SER A 127 12.82 12.93 -39.95
C SER A 127 14.22 12.62 -40.45
N MET A 128 14.40 12.68 -41.76
CA MET A 128 15.67 12.45 -42.44
C MET A 128 16.26 13.76 -42.94
N HIS A 129 17.46 14.07 -42.50
CA HIS A 129 18.21 15.26 -42.94
C HIS A 129 19.22 14.91 -44.03
N SER A 130 19.17 15.66 -45.12
CA SER A 130 20.15 15.55 -46.20
C SER A 130 20.68 16.94 -46.54
N LYS A 131 21.75 17.04 -47.35
CA LYS A 131 22.28 18.31 -47.85
C LYS A 131 21.28 19.10 -48.71
N GLN A 132 20.25 18.42 -49.25
CA GLN A 132 19.28 19.00 -50.16
C GLN A 132 17.97 19.38 -49.46
N GLY A 133 17.76 18.94 -48.22
CA GLY A 133 16.55 19.23 -47.43
C GLY A 133 16.27 18.23 -46.32
N CYS A 134 15.14 18.45 -45.63
CA CYS A 134 14.65 17.59 -44.60
C CYS A 134 13.33 16.95 -45.03
N TYR A 135 13.24 15.65 -44.90
CA TYR A 135 12.04 14.88 -45.21
C TYR A 135 11.45 14.33 -43.92
N THR A 136 10.22 14.68 -43.63
CA THR A 136 9.52 14.23 -42.41
C THR A 136 8.24 13.53 -42.81
N TYR A 137 8.00 12.34 -42.23
CA TYR A 137 6.76 11.58 -42.42
C TYR A 137 6.42 10.78 -41.16
N ALA A 138 5.16 10.36 -41.07
CA ALA A 138 4.68 9.54 -39.96
C ALA A 138 4.04 8.25 -40.48
N LYS A 139 4.25 7.17 -39.73
CA LYS A 139 3.60 5.86 -39.97
C LYS A 139 2.78 5.49 -38.77
N GLU A 140 1.56 5.01 -39.01
CA GLU A 140 0.67 4.53 -37.95
C GLU A 140 1.12 3.16 -37.46
N ILE A 141 1.01 2.96 -36.16
CA ILE A 141 1.30 1.70 -35.47
C ILE A 141 0.04 1.24 -34.76
N ILE A 142 -0.39 0.03 -35.01
CA ILE A 142 -1.55 -0.60 -34.39
C ILE A 142 -1.08 -1.89 -33.71
N LYS A 143 -1.21 -1.94 -32.37
CA LYS A 143 -0.77 -3.07 -31.53
C LYS A 143 0.68 -3.50 -31.78
N GLY A 144 1.53 -2.51 -32.05
CA GLY A 144 2.97 -2.73 -32.27
C GLY A 144 3.35 -3.14 -33.68
N GLU A 145 2.43 -3.12 -34.62
CA GLU A 145 2.63 -3.46 -36.04
C GLU A 145 2.24 -2.29 -36.94
N SER A 146 2.77 -2.22 -38.15
CA SER A 146 2.42 -1.21 -39.16
C SER A 146 2.03 -1.87 -40.47
N TYR A 147 1.02 -1.31 -41.14
CA TYR A 147 0.64 -1.72 -42.52
C TYR A 147 1.69 -1.35 -43.56
N ILE A 148 2.56 -0.39 -43.26
CA ILE A 148 3.62 0.07 -44.16
C ILE A 148 4.94 -0.49 -43.64
N ALA A 149 5.80 -0.93 -44.54
CA ALA A 149 7.12 -1.46 -44.19
C ALA A 149 7.91 -0.44 -43.36
N LEU A 150 8.42 -0.86 -42.19
CA LEU A 150 9.21 -0.07 -41.27
C LEU A 150 10.70 -0.22 -41.60
N SER A 151 11.46 0.89 -41.50
CA SER A 151 12.92 0.86 -41.52
C SER A 151 13.47 0.18 -40.25
N ASN A 152 14.78 -0.09 -40.22
CA ASN A 152 15.41 -0.67 -39.05
C ASN A 152 15.37 0.31 -37.86
N GLU A 153 15.62 1.59 -38.10
CA GLU A 153 15.65 2.67 -37.13
C GLU A 153 14.23 2.90 -36.53
N GLU A 154 13.19 2.77 -37.36
CA GLU A 154 11.79 2.84 -36.91
C GLU A 154 11.43 1.65 -36.02
N LYS A 155 11.89 0.44 -36.40
CA LYS A 155 11.69 -0.76 -35.54
C LYS A 155 12.43 -0.63 -34.21
N ASP A 156 13.66 -0.10 -34.22
CA ASP A 156 14.44 0.11 -33.04
C ASP A 156 13.81 1.17 -32.13
N ALA A 157 13.22 2.24 -32.69
CA ALA A 157 12.47 3.24 -31.94
C ALA A 157 11.23 2.62 -31.26
N ILE A 158 10.47 1.78 -31.97
CA ILE A 158 9.33 1.05 -31.41
C ILE A 158 9.78 0.09 -30.31
N LYS A 159 10.86 -0.65 -30.50
CA LYS A 159 11.41 -1.56 -29.50
C LYS A 159 11.84 -0.81 -28.25
N LYS A 160 12.52 0.32 -28.41
CA LYS A 160 12.94 1.18 -27.30
C LYS A 160 11.75 1.75 -26.52
N ALA A 161 10.65 2.11 -27.20
CA ALA A 161 9.42 2.56 -26.56
C ALA A 161 8.76 1.47 -25.72
N LYS A 162 8.83 0.20 -26.14
CA LYS A 162 8.26 -0.95 -25.43
C LYS A 162 9.07 -1.36 -24.18
N THR A 163 10.38 -1.17 -24.19
CA THR A 163 11.27 -1.55 -23.07
C THR A 163 10.91 -0.81 -21.77
N ILE A 164 10.33 0.39 -21.87
CA ILE A 164 9.86 1.16 -20.71
C ILE A 164 8.78 0.39 -19.90
N ASP A 165 7.94 -0.40 -20.56
CA ASP A 165 6.93 -1.21 -19.86
C ASP A 165 7.58 -2.31 -19.00
N GLU A 166 8.63 -2.93 -19.53
CA GLU A 166 9.36 -3.99 -18.82
C GLU A 166 10.04 -3.43 -17.56
N GLU A 167 10.59 -2.21 -17.64
CA GLU A 167 11.17 -1.52 -16.48
C GLU A 167 10.12 -1.14 -15.44
N ILE A 168 8.95 -0.63 -15.86
CA ILE A 168 7.85 -0.30 -14.94
C ILE A 168 7.26 -1.56 -14.29
N GLU A 169 7.17 -2.65 -15.03
CA GLU A 169 6.66 -3.93 -14.50
C GLU A 169 7.64 -4.56 -13.51
N ALA A 170 8.93 -4.43 -13.75
CA ALA A 170 9.97 -4.85 -12.80
C ALA A 170 9.89 -4.05 -11.48
N LEU A 171 9.73 -2.73 -11.55
CA LEU A 171 9.57 -1.87 -10.36
C LEU A 171 8.29 -2.18 -9.55
N LYS A 172 7.20 -2.60 -10.21
CA LYS A 172 5.96 -2.99 -9.52
C LYS A 172 6.06 -4.33 -8.79
N ASN A 173 7.00 -5.18 -9.21
CA ASN A 173 7.20 -6.50 -8.62
C ASN A 173 8.30 -6.49 -7.53
N GLU A 174 8.94 -5.35 -7.26
CA GLU A 174 9.76 -5.19 -6.08
C GLU A 174 8.86 -5.19 -4.83
N PRO A 175 9.14 -6.04 -3.81
CA PRO A 175 8.35 -6.05 -2.58
C PRO A 175 8.46 -4.68 -1.90
N ASP A 176 7.30 -4.12 -1.53
CA ASP A 176 7.25 -2.91 -0.72
C ASP A 176 7.99 -3.17 0.59
N ASP A 177 9.11 -2.49 0.82
CA ASP A 177 9.90 -2.56 2.06
C ASP A 177 9.18 -2.00 3.30
N GLU A 178 7.87 -1.70 3.21
CA GLU A 178 7.06 -1.19 4.31
C GLU A 178 6.67 -2.26 5.36
N ASP A 179 6.89 -3.56 5.10
CA ASP A 179 6.59 -4.62 6.08
C ASP A 179 7.75 -4.89 7.07
N LEU A 180 8.79 -4.04 7.11
CA LEU A 180 9.98 -4.21 7.96
C LEU A 180 10.15 -3.14 9.07
N MET A 181 9.07 -2.42 9.45
CA MET A 181 9.09 -1.54 10.63
C MET A 181 8.01 -1.86 11.66
#